data_b97af8c3868ee146fd569f5bedc38494
#
_entry.id   b97af8c3868ee146fd569f5bedc38494
#
_cell.length_a   1.000
_cell.length_b   1.000
_cell.length_c   1.000
_cell.angle_alpha   90.00
_cell.angle_beta   90.00
_cell.angle_gamma   90.00
#
_symmetry.space_group_name_H-M   'P 1'
#
loop_
_entity.id
_entity.type
_entity.pdbx_description
1 polymer ?
#
loop_
_entity_poly.entity_id
_entity_poly.type
_entity_poly.pdbx_seq_one_letter_code
_entity_poly.pdbx_strand_id
1 'polypeptide(L)'
;MYKVILHKNAAKYYRNADKKLQGRINTAIDIILENPRYHVHIKKLEGELKDMVRYRLGNLRILYEIHENVKTVRIKAIEARGSVYK
;
A
#
# COMPACT_ATOMS: atom_id res chain seq x y z
N MET A 1 -4.41 -3.62 -16.02
CA MET A 1 -3.60 -3.56 -14.79
C MET A 1 -3.07 -2.15 -14.55
N TYR A 2 -3.01 -1.74 -13.31
CA TYR A 2 -2.50 -0.42 -12.95
C TYR A 2 -0.98 -0.41 -12.91
N LYS A 3 -0.40 0.77 -13.10
CA LYS A 3 1.02 1.00 -12.86
C LYS A 3 1.21 1.34 -11.39
N VAL A 4 2.43 1.17 -10.88
CA VAL A 4 2.73 1.49 -9.49
C VAL A 4 3.83 2.53 -9.40
N ILE A 5 3.65 3.49 -8.50
CA ILE A 5 4.69 4.44 -8.13
C ILE A 5 4.85 4.35 -6.62
N LEU A 6 6.08 4.21 -6.16
CA LEU A 6 6.41 4.17 -4.73
C LEU A 6 6.91 5.54 -4.29
N HIS A 7 6.20 6.15 -3.32
CA HIS A 7 6.71 7.34 -2.66
C HIS A 7 8.00 6.95 -1.93
N LYS A 8 8.89 7.92 -1.75
CA LYS A 8 10.22 7.61 -1.19
C LYS A 8 10.14 6.94 0.19
N ASN A 9 9.15 7.27 1.01
CA ASN A 9 8.98 6.61 2.32
C ASN A 9 8.64 5.12 2.17
N ALA A 10 7.78 4.80 1.22
CA ALA A 10 7.42 3.41 0.95
C ALA A 10 8.60 2.66 0.34
N ALA A 11 9.32 3.31 -0.57
CA ALA A 11 10.50 2.70 -1.19
C ALA A 11 11.58 2.41 -0.16
N LYS A 12 11.77 3.33 0.79
CA LYS A 12 12.77 3.15 1.86
C LYS A 12 12.39 1.98 2.75
N TYR A 13 11.12 1.88 3.12
CA TYR A 13 10.65 0.75 3.92
C TYR A 13 10.92 -0.56 3.20
N TYR A 14 10.59 -0.62 1.92
CA TYR A 14 10.79 -1.82 1.11
C TYR A 14 12.27 -2.20 1.05
N ARG A 15 13.15 -1.24 0.77
CA ARG A 15 14.58 -1.51 0.67
C ARG A 15 15.17 -2.03 1.98
N ASN A 16 14.64 -1.58 3.12
CA ASN A 16 15.14 -1.98 4.42
C ASN A 16 14.52 -3.29 4.93
N ALA A 17 13.53 -3.82 4.23
CA ALA A 17 12.90 -5.08 4.60
C ALA A 17 13.77 -6.25 4.18
N ASP A 18 13.70 -7.36 4.91
CA ASP A 18 14.40 -8.58 4.50
C ASP A 18 13.70 -9.20 3.28
N LYS A 19 14.34 -10.20 2.68
CA LYS A 19 13.82 -10.82 1.46
C LYS A 19 12.44 -11.43 1.63
N LYS A 20 12.19 -12.04 2.79
CA LYS A 20 10.90 -12.66 3.05
C LYS A 20 9.80 -11.60 3.08
N LEU A 21 10.05 -10.50 3.78
CA LEU A 21 9.07 -9.43 3.86
C LEU A 21 8.90 -8.72 2.51
N GLN A 22 10.00 -8.53 1.77
CA GLN A 22 9.91 -7.96 0.44
C GLN A 22 9.02 -8.80 -0.47
N GLY A 23 9.14 -10.13 -0.37
CA GLY A 23 8.29 -11.04 -1.15
C GLY A 23 6.82 -10.87 -0.80
N ARG A 24 6.51 -10.72 0.49
CA ARG A 24 5.13 -10.50 0.93
C ARG A 24 4.60 -9.16 0.42
N ILE A 25 5.43 -8.12 0.47
CA ILE A 25 5.06 -6.80 -0.03
C ILE A 25 4.83 -6.87 -1.55
N ASN A 26 5.70 -7.56 -2.28
CA ASN A 26 5.53 -7.72 -3.72
C ASN A 26 4.20 -8.39 -4.06
N THR A 27 3.84 -9.45 -3.34
CA THR A 27 2.58 -10.14 -3.55
C THR A 27 1.39 -9.21 -3.29
N ALA A 28 1.46 -8.43 -2.21
CA ALA A 28 0.41 -7.48 -1.88
C ALA A 28 0.26 -6.41 -2.98
N ILE A 29 1.39 -5.91 -3.48
CA ILE A 29 1.36 -4.91 -4.55
C ILE A 29 0.74 -5.49 -5.81
N ASP A 30 1.08 -6.74 -6.17
CA ASP A 30 0.48 -7.39 -7.34
C ASP A 30 -1.04 -7.49 -7.19
N ILE A 31 -1.53 -7.83 -6.01
CA ILE A 31 -2.95 -7.88 -5.73
C ILE A 31 -3.59 -6.51 -5.89
N ILE A 32 -2.94 -5.49 -5.34
CA ILE A 32 -3.43 -4.10 -5.44
C ILE A 32 -3.53 -3.67 -6.90
N LEU A 33 -2.51 -3.98 -7.71
CA LEU A 33 -2.49 -3.54 -9.11
C LEU A 33 -3.54 -4.24 -9.96
N GLU A 34 -3.92 -5.47 -9.59
CA GLU A 34 -5.00 -6.17 -10.28
C GLU A 34 -6.36 -5.52 -10.02
N ASN A 35 -6.62 -5.19 -8.76
CA ASN A 35 -7.87 -4.54 -8.38
C ASN A 35 -7.66 -3.71 -7.12
N PRO A 36 -7.33 -2.42 -7.27
CA PRO A 36 -6.98 -1.61 -6.11
C PRO A 36 -8.15 -1.20 -5.23
N ARG A 37 -9.37 -1.55 -5.62
CA ARG A 37 -10.57 -1.12 -4.87
C ARG A 37 -11.24 -2.23 -4.09
N TYR A 38 -11.12 -3.49 -4.53
CA TYR A 38 -11.88 -4.59 -3.94
C TYR A 38 -11.01 -5.79 -3.64
N HIS A 39 -10.84 -6.06 -2.36
CA HIS A 39 -10.18 -7.25 -1.85
C HIS A 39 -10.48 -7.35 -0.37
N VAL A 40 -10.40 -8.55 0.18
CA VAL A 40 -10.70 -8.76 1.60
C VAL A 40 -9.79 -7.93 2.51
N HIS A 41 -8.57 -7.63 2.06
CA HIS A 41 -7.63 -6.83 2.85
C HIS A 41 -7.63 -5.35 2.52
N ILE A 42 -8.48 -4.92 1.59
CA ILE A 42 -8.51 -3.53 1.13
C ILE A 42 -9.68 -2.80 1.76
N LYS A 43 -9.42 -1.60 2.25
CA LYS A 43 -10.45 -0.75 2.83
C LYS A 43 -10.15 0.71 2.50
N LYS A 44 -11.18 1.42 2.06
CA LYS A 44 -11.07 2.86 1.86
C LYS A 44 -11.05 3.55 3.22
N LEU A 45 -10.17 4.51 3.39
CA LEU A 45 -10.07 5.24 4.65
C LEU A 45 -11.02 6.44 4.66
N GLU A 46 -11.31 6.93 5.86
CA GLU A 46 -12.22 8.04 6.06
C GLU A 46 -11.53 9.16 6.85
N GLY A 47 -12.21 10.28 7.01
CA GLY A 47 -11.68 11.42 7.73
C GLY A 47 -10.60 12.12 6.93
N GLU A 48 -9.50 12.46 7.60
CA GLU A 48 -8.41 13.20 6.96
C GLU A 48 -7.73 12.40 5.86
N LEU A 49 -7.87 11.08 5.89
CA LEU A 49 -7.25 10.18 4.91
C LEU A 49 -8.26 9.65 3.90
N LYS A 50 -9.34 10.39 3.67
CA LYS A 50 -10.46 9.92 2.83
C LYS A 50 -10.07 9.59 1.40
N ASP A 51 -8.96 10.14 0.90
CA ASP A 51 -8.50 9.86 -0.45
C ASP A 51 -7.51 8.70 -0.51
N MET A 52 -7.27 8.08 0.64
CA MET A 52 -6.33 6.98 0.76
C MET A 52 -7.05 5.66 0.87
N VAL A 53 -6.38 4.62 0.40
CA VAL A 53 -6.85 3.24 0.51
C VAL A 53 -5.80 2.45 1.26
N ARG A 54 -6.26 1.52 2.08
CA ARG A 54 -5.37 0.69 2.89
C ARG A 54 -5.42 -0.77 2.44
N TYR A 55 -4.27 -1.40 2.31
CA TYR A 55 -4.16 -2.85 2.19
C TYR A 55 -3.49 -3.38 3.45
N ARG A 56 -4.16 -4.30 4.14
CA ARG A 56 -3.60 -4.89 5.35
C ARG A 56 -2.77 -6.12 5.00
N LEU A 57 -1.51 -6.13 5.42
CA LEU A 57 -0.59 -7.24 5.21
C LEU A 57 -0.02 -7.64 6.57
N GLY A 58 -0.70 -8.57 7.26
CA GLY A 58 -0.29 -8.97 8.59
C GLY A 58 -0.28 -7.77 9.54
N ASN A 59 0.89 -7.47 10.10
CA ASN A 59 1.07 -6.32 10.99
C ASN A 59 1.36 -5.02 10.24
N LEU A 60 1.38 -5.07 8.92
CA LEU A 60 1.67 -3.91 8.11
C LEU A 60 0.42 -3.37 7.47
N ARG A 61 0.44 -2.08 7.13
CA ARG A 61 -0.55 -1.52 6.23
C ARG A 61 0.15 -0.75 5.13
N ILE A 62 -0.36 -0.95 3.93
CA ILE A 62 0.12 -0.27 2.74
C ILE A 62 -0.92 0.80 2.40
N LEU A 63 -0.51 2.06 2.44
CA LEU A 63 -1.39 3.19 2.15
C LEU A 63 -1.12 3.68 0.74
N TYR A 64 -2.17 3.83 -0.05
CA TYR A 64 -2.00 4.23 -1.43
C TYR A 64 -3.17 5.07 -1.91
N GLU A 65 -2.92 5.78 -3.01
CA GLU A 65 -3.92 6.54 -3.74
C GLU A 65 -4.13 5.91 -5.12
N ILE A 66 -5.33 6.04 -5.65
CA ILE A 66 -5.63 5.54 -6.98
C ILE A 66 -5.83 6.75 -7.89
N HIS A 67 -5.00 6.84 -8.92
CA HIS A 67 -5.12 7.87 -9.95
C HIS A 67 -5.71 7.22 -11.19
N GLU A 68 -7.03 7.20 -11.25
CA GLU A 68 -7.76 6.42 -12.24
C GLU A 68 -7.52 6.88 -13.67
N ASN A 69 -7.42 8.18 -13.88
CA ASN A 69 -7.26 8.74 -15.23
C ASN A 69 -5.94 8.35 -15.88
N VAL A 70 -4.93 8.00 -15.10
CA VAL A 70 -3.63 7.55 -15.63
C VAL A 70 -3.35 6.09 -15.23
N LYS A 71 -4.35 5.41 -14.70
CA LYS A 71 -4.25 4.00 -14.29
C LYS A 71 -3.02 3.73 -13.44
N THR A 72 -2.82 4.55 -12.42
CA THR A 72 -1.64 4.48 -11.57
C THR A 72 -2.07 4.38 -10.10
N VAL A 73 -1.40 3.48 -9.37
CA VAL A 73 -1.50 3.37 -7.92
C VAL A 73 -0.25 3.98 -7.34
N ARG A 74 -0.43 4.97 -6.48
CA ARG A 74 0.69 5.65 -5.82
C ARG A 74 0.76 5.20 -4.38
N ILE A 75 1.76 4.41 -4.04
CA ILE A 75 1.93 3.90 -2.69
C ILE A 75 2.65 4.97 -1.87
N LYS A 76 1.92 5.53 -0.90
CA LYS A 76 2.40 6.65 -0.10
C LYS A 76 3.24 6.20 1.07
N ALA A 77 2.86 5.10 1.70
CA ALA A 77 3.56 4.64 2.89
C ALA A 77 3.33 3.15 3.11
N ILE A 78 4.31 2.51 3.72
CA ILE A 78 4.18 1.17 4.27
C ILE A 78 4.51 1.31 5.74
N GLU A 79 3.58 0.96 6.60
CA GLU A 79 3.69 1.22 8.03
C GLU A 79 3.46 -0.04 8.84
N ALA A 80 4.22 -0.19 9.91
CA ALA A 80 3.96 -1.24 10.87
C ALA A 80 2.83 -0.80 11.79
N ARG A 81 1.84 -1.68 11.95
CA ARG A 81 0.72 -1.41 12.82
C ARG A 81 1.23 -1.22 14.25
N GLY A 82 0.74 -0.19 14.93
CA GLY A 82 1.14 0.12 16.29
C GLY A 82 2.22 1.18 16.38
N SER A 83 3.12 1.27 15.42
CA SER A 83 4.14 2.32 15.42
C SER A 83 3.56 3.67 15.02
N VAL A 84 2.42 3.65 14.35
CA VAL A 84 1.75 4.83 13.82
C VAL A 84 1.07 5.63 14.94
N TYR A 85 0.77 4.99 16.05
CA TYR A 85 -0.04 5.58 17.10
C TYR A 85 0.77 6.01 18.34
N LYS A 86 1.98 6.30 18.14
CA LYS A 86 2.82 6.77 19.24
C LYS A 86 2.86 8.27 19.34
#